data_dd8533b552e853d329ca2f449dc0a243
#
_entry.id   dd8533b552e853d329ca2f449dc0a243
#
_cell.length_a   1.000
_cell.length_b   1.000
_cell.length_c   1.000
_cell.angle_alpha   90.00
_cell.angle_beta   90.00
_cell.angle_gamma   90.00
#
_symmetry.space_group_name_H-M   'P 1'
#
loop_
_entity.id
_entity.type
_entity.pdbx_description
1 polymer ?
#
loop_
_entity_poly.entity_id
_entity_poly.type
_entity_poly.pdbx_seq_one_letter_code
_entity_poly.pdbx_strand_id
1 'polypeptide(L)'
;MRVLRLLPLLVCVGCATISKEECIQGDWYSIGVNDGQNGQLPTDAFRGYQKECAEFGITPDYKKYAEGHSQGLLFYCDFAHGEAHGRSGAEYNTVCTGKLEPQFRQGYQQGLRWYQAKKVVDDIAHAIQRLQSENARLDNEIYQLNQRIIQDPNANNRASMMYRVDELRQQIASNALEIGRLDVELRRAEAAFAPLNR
;
A
#
# COMPACT_ATOMS: atom_id res chain seq x y z
N MET A 1 -32.86 -33.25 20.92
CA MET A 1 -32.93 -31.84 20.55
C MET A 1 -31.87 -31.59 19.47
N ARG A 2 -32.29 -31.42 18.19
CA ARG A 2 -31.39 -31.14 17.06
C ARG A 2 -31.23 -29.63 16.95
N VAL A 3 -30.04 -29.10 17.21
CA VAL A 3 -29.71 -27.69 17.03
C VAL A 3 -29.43 -27.47 15.54
N LEU A 4 -30.37 -26.81 14.86
CA LEU A 4 -30.26 -26.39 13.47
C LEU A 4 -29.31 -25.19 13.41
N ARG A 5 -28.08 -25.41 12.98
CA ARG A 5 -27.11 -24.34 12.71
C ARG A 5 -27.50 -23.60 11.41
N LEU A 6 -28.12 -22.43 11.59
CA LEU A 6 -28.30 -21.46 10.51
C LEU A 6 -26.90 -20.92 10.11
N LEU A 7 -26.44 -21.33 8.94
CA LEU A 7 -25.24 -20.71 8.28
C LEU A 7 -25.67 -19.35 7.74
N PRO A 8 -25.02 -18.24 8.09
CA PRO A 8 -25.31 -16.96 7.46
C PRO A 8 -24.84 -17.02 6.00
N LEU A 9 -25.79 -16.85 5.09
CA LEU A 9 -25.52 -16.65 3.66
C LEU A 9 -24.81 -15.28 3.51
N LEU A 10 -23.50 -15.29 3.29
CA LEU A 10 -22.76 -14.08 2.88
C LEU A 10 -23.21 -13.75 1.45
N VAL A 11 -24.16 -12.83 1.34
CA VAL A 11 -24.49 -12.18 0.06
C VAL A 11 -23.31 -11.26 -0.27
N CYS A 12 -22.40 -11.70 -1.15
CA CYS A 12 -21.48 -10.80 -1.83
C CYS A 12 -22.33 -9.85 -2.68
N VAL A 13 -22.65 -8.68 -2.16
CA VAL A 13 -23.14 -7.56 -2.96
C VAL A 13 -21.93 -7.18 -3.84
N GLY A 14 -21.93 -7.64 -5.09
CA GLY A 14 -21.01 -7.12 -6.10
C GLY A 14 -21.20 -5.60 -6.13
N CYS A 15 -20.11 -4.84 -5.98
CA CYS A 15 -20.17 -3.39 -6.16
C CYS A 15 -20.54 -3.13 -7.61
N ALA A 16 -21.82 -2.86 -7.88
CA ALA A 16 -22.27 -2.31 -9.14
C ALA A 16 -21.60 -0.93 -9.28
N THR A 17 -21.02 -0.65 -10.42
CA THR A 17 -20.37 0.64 -10.67
C THR A 17 -21.40 1.72 -10.95
N ILE A 18 -22.64 1.34 -11.32
CA ILE A 18 -23.79 2.23 -11.55
C ILE A 18 -25.09 1.52 -11.15
N SER A 19 -26.03 2.23 -10.55
CA SER A 19 -27.33 1.71 -10.19
C SER A 19 -28.31 1.72 -11.39
N LYS A 20 -29.39 0.91 -11.29
CA LYS A 20 -30.48 0.92 -12.27
C LYS A 20 -31.10 2.33 -12.40
N GLU A 21 -31.30 3.00 -11.29
CA GLU A 21 -31.89 4.33 -11.21
C GLU A 21 -31.04 5.35 -11.94
N GLU A 22 -29.71 5.31 -11.80
CA GLU A 22 -28.78 6.18 -12.52
C GLU A 22 -28.78 5.89 -14.02
N CYS A 23 -28.86 4.60 -14.43
CA CYS A 23 -29.02 4.25 -15.83
C CYS A 23 -30.30 4.84 -16.42
N ILE A 24 -31.44 4.80 -15.69
CA ILE A 24 -32.74 5.34 -16.12
C ILE A 24 -32.72 6.88 -16.16
N GLN A 25 -32.13 7.52 -15.17
CA GLN A 25 -32.01 8.99 -15.14
C GLN A 25 -31.21 9.55 -16.30
N GLY A 26 -30.16 8.85 -16.71
CA GLY A 26 -29.36 9.20 -17.88
C GLY A 26 -28.58 10.51 -17.73
N ASP A 27 -28.22 10.92 -16.51
CA ASP A 27 -27.38 12.11 -16.28
C ASP A 27 -25.90 11.77 -16.52
N TRP A 28 -25.61 11.40 -17.76
CA TRP A 28 -24.26 10.99 -18.20
C TRP A 28 -23.23 12.11 -18.09
N TYR A 29 -23.67 13.37 -18.16
CA TYR A 29 -22.75 14.49 -17.97
C TYR A 29 -22.23 14.54 -16.53
N SER A 30 -23.10 14.49 -15.53
CA SER A 30 -22.71 14.52 -14.12
C SER A 30 -21.88 13.29 -13.73
N ILE A 31 -22.22 12.10 -14.25
CA ILE A 31 -21.43 10.88 -14.07
C ILE A 31 -20.03 11.10 -14.65
N GLY A 32 -19.94 11.64 -15.87
CA GLY A 32 -18.65 11.96 -16.47
C GLY A 32 -17.84 12.96 -15.66
N VAL A 33 -18.46 14.05 -15.16
CA VAL A 33 -17.78 15.03 -14.29
C VAL A 33 -17.19 14.35 -13.06
N ASN A 34 -17.96 13.51 -12.39
CA ASN A 34 -17.49 12.78 -11.21
C ASN A 34 -16.31 11.88 -11.53
N ASP A 35 -16.37 11.10 -12.60
CA ASP A 35 -15.28 10.21 -13.02
C ASP A 35 -14.03 11.00 -13.40
N GLY A 36 -14.18 12.11 -14.12
CA GLY A 36 -13.08 13.01 -14.45
C GLY A 36 -12.41 13.61 -13.22
N GLN A 37 -13.19 14.03 -12.21
CA GLN A 37 -12.68 14.54 -10.94
C GLN A 37 -11.93 13.49 -10.12
N ASN A 38 -12.26 12.22 -10.32
CA ASN A 38 -11.57 11.08 -9.69
C ASN A 38 -10.46 10.49 -10.56
N GLY A 39 -10.17 11.06 -11.73
CA GLY A 39 -9.11 10.61 -12.60
C GLY A 39 -9.35 9.24 -13.22
N GLN A 40 -10.60 8.81 -13.38
CA GLN A 40 -10.98 7.57 -14.00
C GLN A 40 -10.63 7.59 -15.50
N LEU A 41 -10.16 6.47 -16.05
CA LEU A 41 -9.99 6.33 -17.49
C LEU A 41 -11.37 6.21 -18.17
N PRO A 42 -11.74 7.12 -19.09
CA PRO A 42 -13.10 7.19 -19.62
C PRO A 42 -13.51 5.94 -20.38
N THR A 43 -12.57 5.27 -21.04
CA THR A 43 -12.84 4.04 -21.79
C THR A 43 -13.22 2.87 -20.91
N ASP A 44 -12.59 2.75 -19.76
CA ASP A 44 -12.79 1.63 -18.84
C ASP A 44 -14.06 1.83 -18.00
N ALA A 45 -14.25 3.02 -17.45
CA ALA A 45 -15.44 3.37 -16.70
C ALA A 45 -16.69 3.26 -17.57
N PHE A 46 -16.68 3.89 -18.77
CA PHE A 46 -17.84 3.90 -19.67
C PHE A 46 -18.20 2.49 -20.19
N ARG A 47 -17.21 1.63 -20.42
CA ARG A 47 -17.47 0.23 -20.79
C ARG A 47 -18.22 -0.52 -19.67
N GLY A 48 -17.87 -0.25 -18.42
CA GLY A 48 -18.61 -0.76 -17.25
C GLY A 48 -20.08 -0.34 -17.30
N TYR A 49 -20.33 0.95 -17.47
CA TYR A 49 -21.70 1.50 -17.56
C TYR A 49 -22.50 0.93 -18.72
N GLN A 50 -21.88 0.79 -19.90
CA GLN A 50 -22.54 0.16 -21.05
C GLN A 50 -23.00 -1.27 -20.74
N LYS A 51 -22.15 -2.06 -20.09
CA LYS A 51 -22.44 -3.44 -19.72
C LYS A 51 -23.59 -3.53 -18.71
N GLU A 52 -23.52 -2.74 -17.64
CA GLU A 52 -24.50 -2.77 -16.56
C GLU A 52 -25.87 -2.21 -17.00
N CYS A 53 -25.90 -1.09 -17.70
CA CYS A 53 -27.15 -0.51 -18.19
C CYS A 53 -27.82 -1.32 -19.31
N ALA A 54 -27.05 -2.12 -20.07
CA ALA A 54 -27.60 -3.02 -21.08
C ALA A 54 -28.52 -4.10 -20.47
N GLU A 55 -28.29 -4.50 -19.20
CA GLU A 55 -29.17 -5.42 -18.48
C GLU A 55 -30.60 -4.85 -18.29
N PHE A 56 -30.74 -3.54 -18.34
CA PHE A 56 -32.02 -2.81 -18.27
C PHE A 56 -32.50 -2.30 -19.64
N GLY A 57 -31.83 -2.67 -20.72
CA GLY A 57 -32.17 -2.21 -22.08
C GLY A 57 -31.84 -0.73 -22.34
N ILE A 58 -30.94 -0.14 -21.55
CA ILE A 58 -30.57 1.27 -21.62
C ILE A 58 -29.19 1.41 -22.26
N THR A 59 -29.06 2.34 -23.21
CA THR A 59 -27.79 2.68 -23.85
C THR A 59 -27.28 4.02 -23.31
N PRO A 60 -26.12 4.03 -22.61
CA PRO A 60 -25.49 5.25 -22.13
C PRO A 60 -25.11 6.24 -23.26
N ASP A 61 -25.25 7.55 -22.99
CA ASP A 61 -24.84 8.61 -23.91
C ASP A 61 -23.34 8.93 -23.71
N TYR A 62 -22.49 8.33 -24.53
CA TYR A 62 -21.04 8.57 -24.48
C TYR A 62 -20.64 10.03 -24.70
N LYS A 63 -21.37 10.75 -25.57
CA LYS A 63 -21.02 12.15 -25.88
C LYS A 63 -21.17 13.03 -24.65
N LYS A 64 -22.31 12.94 -23.97
CA LYS A 64 -22.55 13.66 -22.71
C LYS A 64 -21.57 13.26 -21.63
N TYR A 65 -21.31 11.96 -21.50
CA TYR A 65 -20.34 11.45 -20.57
C TYR A 65 -18.93 12.04 -20.82
N ALA A 66 -18.45 11.98 -22.06
CA ALA A 66 -17.12 12.48 -22.43
C ALA A 66 -16.98 14.00 -22.25
N GLU A 67 -18.05 14.77 -22.52
CA GLU A 67 -18.10 16.21 -22.23
C GLU A 67 -17.95 16.46 -20.72
N GLY A 68 -18.74 15.79 -19.90
CA GLY A 68 -18.64 15.90 -18.43
C GLY A 68 -17.27 15.46 -17.91
N HIS A 69 -16.77 14.31 -18.38
CA HIS A 69 -15.46 13.80 -18.00
C HIS A 69 -14.33 14.82 -18.28
N SER A 70 -14.35 15.45 -19.44
CA SER A 70 -13.40 16.49 -19.80
C SER A 70 -13.45 17.70 -18.85
N GLN A 71 -14.64 18.06 -18.37
CA GLN A 71 -14.79 19.12 -17.35
C GLN A 71 -14.25 18.67 -15.99
N GLY A 72 -14.52 17.43 -15.57
CA GLY A 72 -13.97 16.86 -14.34
C GLY A 72 -12.45 16.83 -14.32
N LEU A 73 -11.81 16.50 -15.44
CA LEU A 73 -10.35 16.49 -15.57
C LEU A 73 -9.69 17.85 -15.31
N LEU A 74 -10.39 18.98 -15.51
CA LEU A 74 -9.84 20.29 -15.16
C LEU A 74 -9.53 20.43 -13.66
N PHE A 75 -10.22 19.69 -12.82
CA PHE A 75 -10.00 19.65 -11.38
C PHE A 75 -8.96 18.62 -10.99
N TYR A 76 -8.96 17.45 -11.64
CA TYR A 76 -8.04 16.36 -11.32
C TYR A 76 -6.62 16.59 -11.84
N CYS A 77 -6.50 17.12 -13.06
CA CYS A 77 -5.22 17.21 -13.77
C CYS A 77 -4.43 18.47 -13.37
N ASP A 78 -4.27 18.72 -12.10
CA ASP A 78 -3.42 19.77 -11.56
C ASP A 78 -2.13 19.22 -10.92
N PHE A 79 -1.26 20.15 -10.48
CA PHE A 79 -0.01 19.80 -9.83
C PHE A 79 -0.25 19.04 -8.49
N ALA A 80 -1.22 19.50 -7.68
CA ALA A 80 -1.44 18.97 -6.34
C ALA A 80 -1.95 17.52 -6.40
N HIS A 81 -2.90 17.22 -7.30
CA HIS A 81 -3.36 15.86 -7.51
C HIS A 81 -2.27 14.96 -8.09
N GLY A 82 -1.46 15.50 -9.04
CA GLY A 82 -0.29 14.79 -9.53
C GLY A 82 0.69 14.44 -8.40
N GLU A 83 1.03 15.41 -7.54
CA GLU A 83 1.91 15.19 -6.39
C GLU A 83 1.35 14.16 -5.42
N ALA A 84 0.08 14.26 -5.05
CA ALA A 84 -0.57 13.30 -4.17
C ALA A 84 -0.55 11.88 -4.77
N HIS A 85 -0.81 11.76 -6.08
CA HIS A 85 -0.75 10.48 -6.80
C HIS A 85 0.67 9.89 -6.78
N GLY A 86 1.70 10.71 -7.03
CA GLY A 86 3.10 10.28 -6.93
C GLY A 86 3.52 9.88 -5.52
N ARG A 87 3.08 10.62 -4.48
CA ARG A 87 3.34 10.31 -3.07
C ARG A 87 2.70 9.00 -2.61
N SER A 88 1.63 8.56 -3.25
CA SER A 88 1.03 7.24 -2.97
C SER A 88 1.84 6.06 -3.53
N GLY A 89 2.83 6.34 -4.39
CA GLY A 89 3.61 5.31 -5.08
C GLY A 89 2.84 4.59 -6.20
N ALA A 90 1.66 5.10 -6.58
CA ALA A 90 0.87 4.56 -7.67
C ALA A 90 1.56 4.77 -9.03
N GLU A 91 1.20 3.95 -10.00
CA GLU A 91 1.65 4.14 -11.39
C GLU A 91 1.13 5.45 -11.97
N TYR A 92 1.84 6.01 -12.96
CA TYR A 92 1.43 7.26 -13.58
C TYR A 92 0.05 7.14 -14.22
N ASN A 93 -0.87 8.02 -13.81
CA ASN A 93 -2.19 8.07 -14.41
C ASN A 93 -2.15 8.82 -15.74
N THR A 94 -2.48 8.12 -16.83
CA THR A 94 -2.43 8.64 -18.19
C THR A 94 -3.67 9.40 -18.63
N VAL A 95 -4.64 9.60 -17.74
CA VAL A 95 -5.91 10.28 -18.05
C VAL A 95 -5.71 11.75 -18.38
N CYS A 96 -4.71 12.39 -17.79
CA CYS A 96 -4.34 13.77 -18.07
C CYS A 96 -3.59 13.86 -19.39
N THR A 97 -4.17 14.56 -20.37
CA THR A 97 -3.60 14.69 -21.72
C THR A 97 -3.53 16.15 -22.19
N GLY A 98 -2.77 16.38 -23.25
CA GLY A 98 -2.67 17.69 -23.88
C GLY A 98 -2.15 18.79 -22.96
N LYS A 99 -2.89 19.89 -22.82
CA LYS A 99 -2.48 21.06 -22.01
C LYS A 99 -2.51 20.80 -20.49
N LEU A 100 -3.24 19.78 -20.04
CA LEU A 100 -3.37 19.45 -18.61
C LEU A 100 -2.25 18.54 -18.13
N GLU A 101 -1.65 17.76 -19.02
CA GLU A 101 -0.63 16.77 -18.68
C GLU A 101 0.63 17.36 -18.02
N PRO A 102 1.22 18.47 -18.48
CA PRO A 102 2.52 18.92 -17.96
C PRO A 102 2.51 19.21 -16.45
N GLN A 103 1.48 19.88 -15.94
CA GLN A 103 1.39 20.21 -14.52
C GLN A 103 1.13 18.98 -13.65
N PHE A 104 0.25 18.07 -14.09
CA PHE A 104 0.02 16.81 -13.40
C PHE A 104 1.29 15.95 -13.37
N ARG A 105 1.98 15.82 -14.51
CA ARG A 105 3.24 15.08 -14.61
C ARG A 105 4.33 15.65 -13.70
N GLN A 106 4.46 16.98 -13.64
CA GLN A 106 5.43 17.63 -12.77
C GLN A 106 5.15 17.32 -11.30
N GLY A 107 3.88 17.44 -10.88
CA GLY A 107 3.46 17.05 -9.53
C GLY A 107 3.75 15.58 -9.26
N TYR A 108 3.34 14.68 -10.16
CA TYR A 108 3.59 13.25 -10.03
C TYR A 108 5.09 12.92 -9.84
N GLN A 109 5.95 13.50 -10.65
CA GLN A 109 7.40 13.28 -10.53
C GLN A 109 7.95 13.76 -9.18
N GLN A 110 7.43 14.88 -8.67
CA GLN A 110 7.81 15.38 -7.34
C GLN A 110 7.34 14.41 -6.24
N GLY A 111 6.08 14.02 -6.28
CA GLY A 111 5.52 13.07 -5.33
C GLY A 111 6.21 11.72 -5.37
N LEU A 112 6.52 11.22 -6.56
CA LEU A 112 7.22 9.94 -6.72
C LEU A 112 8.64 9.96 -6.13
N ARG A 113 9.38 11.08 -6.29
CA ARG A 113 10.69 11.25 -5.63
C ARG A 113 10.55 11.22 -4.10
N TRP A 114 9.54 11.89 -3.58
CA TRP A 114 9.23 11.85 -2.15
C TRP A 114 8.94 10.42 -1.68
N TYR A 115 8.06 9.71 -2.39
CA TYR A 115 7.69 8.31 -2.08
C TYR A 115 8.90 7.38 -2.07
N GLN A 116 9.74 7.46 -3.12
CA GLN A 116 10.93 6.62 -3.24
C GLN A 116 11.94 6.87 -2.10
N ALA A 117 12.19 8.14 -1.76
CA ALA A 117 13.08 8.47 -0.66
C ALA A 117 12.50 8.06 0.70
N LYS A 118 11.20 8.29 0.93
CA LYS A 118 10.49 7.84 2.14
C LYS A 118 10.54 6.33 2.29
N LYS A 119 10.29 5.60 1.20
CA LYS A 119 10.35 4.14 1.19
C LYS A 119 11.72 3.61 1.60
N VAL A 120 12.82 4.22 1.16
CA VAL A 120 14.17 3.82 1.58
C VAL A 120 14.34 3.99 3.09
N VAL A 121 13.90 5.12 3.66
CA VAL A 121 13.96 5.36 5.11
C VAL A 121 13.15 4.29 5.86
N ASP A 122 11.91 4.03 5.42
CA ASP A 122 11.03 3.08 6.07
C ASP A 122 11.55 1.64 5.98
N ASP A 123 12.06 1.23 4.82
CA ASP A 123 12.60 -0.12 4.61
C ASP A 123 13.79 -0.39 5.55
N ILE A 124 14.70 0.60 5.72
CA ILE A 124 15.85 0.49 6.62
C ILE A 124 15.38 0.46 8.09
N ALA A 125 14.48 1.37 8.49
CA ALA A 125 13.94 1.40 9.84
C ALA A 125 13.25 0.08 10.22
N HIS A 126 12.45 -0.48 9.31
CA HIS A 126 11.83 -1.79 9.51
C HIS A 126 12.85 -2.94 9.59
N ALA A 127 13.97 -2.86 8.84
CA ALA A 127 15.05 -3.85 8.93
C ALA A 127 15.71 -3.84 10.32
N ILE A 128 16.00 -2.64 10.84
CA ILE A 128 16.53 -2.48 12.21
C ILE A 128 15.56 -3.06 13.24
N GLN A 129 14.28 -2.71 13.14
CA GLN A 129 13.26 -3.19 14.06
C GLN A 129 13.13 -4.73 14.05
N ARG A 130 13.21 -5.35 12.86
CA ARG A 130 13.19 -6.82 12.76
C ARG A 130 14.38 -7.46 13.48
N LEU A 131 15.60 -6.93 13.28
CA LEU A 131 16.81 -7.46 13.93
C LEU A 131 16.77 -7.26 15.45
N GLN A 132 16.25 -6.12 15.94
CA GLN A 132 16.06 -5.88 17.38
C GLN A 132 15.04 -6.87 17.98
N SER A 133 13.93 -7.11 17.29
CA SER A 133 12.93 -8.08 17.72
C SER A 133 13.47 -9.51 17.73
N GLU A 134 14.29 -9.86 16.74
CA GLU A 134 14.98 -11.15 16.70
C GLU A 134 15.97 -11.29 17.86
N ASN A 135 16.78 -10.27 18.16
CA ASN A 135 17.68 -10.30 19.32
C ASN A 135 16.93 -10.53 20.63
N ALA A 136 15.80 -9.83 20.83
CA ALA A 136 14.97 -10.05 22.03
C ALA A 136 14.45 -11.50 22.14
N ARG A 137 14.09 -12.10 21.00
CA ARG A 137 13.69 -13.52 20.94
C ARG A 137 14.85 -14.45 21.29
N LEU A 138 16.05 -14.20 20.74
CA LEU A 138 17.25 -14.98 21.02
C LEU A 138 17.68 -14.87 22.49
N ASP A 139 17.61 -13.67 23.06
CA ASP A 139 17.90 -13.46 24.49
C ASP A 139 16.94 -14.25 25.39
N ASN A 140 15.65 -14.29 25.04
CA ASN A 140 14.69 -15.11 25.78
C ASN A 140 15.00 -16.60 25.66
N GLU A 141 15.41 -17.09 24.47
CA GLU A 141 15.83 -18.48 24.27
C GLU A 141 17.06 -18.81 25.15
N ILE A 142 18.06 -17.90 25.19
CA ILE A 142 19.24 -18.02 26.04
C ILE A 142 18.82 -18.11 27.52
N TYR A 143 17.90 -17.24 27.96
CA TYR A 143 17.39 -17.28 29.33
C TYR A 143 16.79 -18.65 29.66
N GLN A 144 15.92 -19.19 28.81
CA GLN A 144 15.29 -20.49 29.01
C GLN A 144 16.31 -21.63 29.03
N LEU A 145 17.31 -21.60 28.14
CA LEU A 145 18.40 -22.60 28.13
C LEU A 145 19.21 -22.55 29.43
N ASN A 146 19.55 -21.35 29.90
CA ASN A 146 20.30 -21.20 31.16
C ASN A 146 19.52 -21.75 32.36
N GLN A 147 18.20 -21.58 32.43
CA GLN A 147 17.36 -22.18 33.49
C GLN A 147 17.40 -23.72 33.41
N ARG A 148 17.41 -24.32 32.22
CA ARG A 148 17.48 -25.76 32.01
C ARG A 148 18.87 -26.28 32.38
N ILE A 149 19.95 -25.60 32.01
CA ILE A 149 21.33 -25.99 32.34
C ILE A 149 21.52 -26.14 33.85
N ILE A 150 20.92 -25.23 34.65
CA ILE A 150 21.00 -25.28 36.11
C ILE A 150 20.28 -26.51 36.69
N GLN A 151 19.20 -26.96 36.06
CA GLN A 151 18.31 -28.01 36.57
C GLN A 151 18.64 -29.41 36.04
N ASP A 152 19.36 -29.53 34.90
CA ASP A 152 19.62 -30.83 34.25
C ASP A 152 20.78 -31.57 34.95
N PRO A 153 20.56 -32.77 35.49
CA PRO A 153 21.61 -33.56 36.13
C PRO A 153 22.62 -34.13 35.13
N ASN A 154 22.27 -34.25 33.82
CA ASN A 154 23.11 -34.88 32.80
C ASN A 154 24.16 -33.89 32.27
N ALA A 155 25.44 -34.20 32.42
CA ALA A 155 26.53 -33.34 31.98
C ALA A 155 26.56 -33.15 30.45
N ASN A 156 26.23 -34.18 29.66
CA ASN A 156 26.22 -34.08 28.18
C ASN A 156 25.09 -33.18 27.68
N ASN A 157 23.91 -33.24 28.31
CA ASN A 157 22.80 -32.34 27.98
C ASN A 157 23.20 -30.90 28.29
N ARG A 158 23.79 -30.64 29.47
CA ARG A 158 24.26 -29.29 29.80
C ARG A 158 25.29 -28.78 28.82
N ALA A 159 26.26 -29.58 28.40
CA ALA A 159 27.27 -29.20 27.41
C ALA A 159 26.61 -28.81 26.05
N SER A 160 25.65 -29.60 25.60
CA SER A 160 24.90 -29.31 24.36
C SER A 160 24.11 -28.01 24.44
N MET A 161 23.45 -27.75 25.57
CA MET A 161 22.72 -26.47 25.80
C MET A 161 23.67 -25.27 25.88
N MET A 162 24.85 -25.42 26.50
CA MET A 162 25.86 -24.36 26.56
C MET A 162 26.37 -24.00 25.14
N TYR A 163 26.65 -25.03 24.31
CA TYR A 163 27.02 -24.81 22.91
C TYR A 163 25.93 -24.00 22.16
N ARG A 164 24.67 -24.39 22.37
CA ARG A 164 23.53 -23.64 21.76
C ARG A 164 23.47 -22.19 22.25
N VAL A 165 23.71 -21.91 23.51
CA VAL A 165 23.78 -20.56 24.06
C VAL A 165 24.86 -19.72 23.35
N ASP A 166 26.02 -20.33 23.09
CA ASP A 166 27.13 -19.63 22.41
C ASP A 166 26.79 -19.33 20.95
N GLU A 167 26.11 -20.24 20.23
CA GLU A 167 25.61 -19.98 18.88
C GLU A 167 24.63 -18.79 18.87
N LEU A 168 23.67 -18.74 19.81
CA LEU A 168 22.69 -17.66 19.91
C LEU A 168 23.37 -16.32 20.21
N ARG A 169 24.37 -16.29 21.06
CA ARG A 169 25.17 -15.09 21.35
C ARG A 169 25.91 -14.57 20.11
N GLN A 170 26.46 -15.49 19.30
CA GLN A 170 27.10 -15.12 18.04
C GLN A 170 26.10 -14.51 17.05
N GLN A 171 24.86 -15.05 16.98
CA GLN A 171 23.82 -14.46 16.17
C GLN A 171 23.44 -13.03 16.63
N ILE A 172 23.28 -12.83 17.95
CA ILE A 172 23.00 -11.51 18.52
C ILE A 172 24.13 -10.53 18.18
N ALA A 173 25.38 -10.95 18.31
CA ALA A 173 26.54 -10.11 17.97
C ALA A 173 26.56 -9.75 16.46
N SER A 174 26.27 -10.70 15.59
CA SER A 174 26.13 -10.45 14.15
C SER A 174 25.00 -9.47 13.83
N ASN A 175 23.83 -9.65 14.43
CA ASN A 175 22.69 -8.74 14.28
C ASN A 175 23.04 -7.34 14.79
N ALA A 176 23.78 -7.22 15.90
CA ALA A 176 24.19 -5.91 16.44
C ALA A 176 25.13 -5.17 15.48
N LEU A 177 26.05 -5.86 14.82
CA LEU A 177 26.91 -5.26 13.79
C LEU A 177 26.10 -4.79 12.60
N GLU A 178 25.12 -5.57 12.14
CA GLU A 178 24.26 -5.20 11.02
C GLU A 178 23.34 -4.02 11.39
N ILE A 179 22.80 -3.98 12.59
CA ILE A 179 22.04 -2.81 13.10
C ILE A 179 22.92 -1.56 13.05
N GLY A 180 24.17 -1.64 13.53
CA GLY A 180 25.08 -0.50 13.46
C GLY A 180 25.36 0.00 12.04
N ARG A 181 25.46 -0.90 11.07
CA ARG A 181 25.59 -0.56 9.65
C ARG A 181 24.33 0.15 9.12
N LEU A 182 23.16 -0.44 9.40
CA LEU A 182 21.87 0.11 8.98
C LEU A 182 21.56 1.46 9.63
N ASP A 183 21.97 1.71 10.87
CA ASP A 183 21.83 3.02 11.52
C ASP A 183 22.61 4.12 10.79
N VAL A 184 23.77 3.81 10.24
CA VAL A 184 24.53 4.76 9.43
C VAL A 184 23.83 5.04 8.11
N GLU A 185 23.28 3.99 7.47
CA GLU A 185 22.50 4.12 6.23
C GLU A 185 21.20 4.90 6.46
N LEU A 186 20.50 4.63 7.56
CA LEU A 186 19.26 5.33 7.94
C LEU A 186 19.51 6.84 8.05
N ARG A 187 20.53 7.27 8.79
CA ARG A 187 20.87 8.70 8.91
C ARG A 187 21.17 9.35 7.56
N ARG A 188 21.81 8.64 6.61
CA ARG A 188 22.06 9.14 5.26
C ARG A 188 20.76 9.27 4.47
N ALA A 189 19.89 8.26 4.54
CA ALA A 189 18.59 8.27 3.88
C ALA A 189 17.69 9.39 4.42
N GLU A 190 17.64 9.58 5.73
CA GLU A 190 16.90 10.68 6.38
C GLU A 190 17.42 12.05 5.95
N ALA A 191 18.74 12.22 5.88
CA ALA A 191 19.34 13.47 5.42
C ALA A 191 19.01 13.75 3.93
N ALA A 192 18.93 12.72 3.09
CA ALA A 192 18.51 12.86 1.69
C ALA A 192 17.00 13.12 1.56
N PHE A 193 16.19 12.57 2.45
CA PHE A 193 14.74 12.74 2.48
C PHE A 193 14.30 14.12 3.01
N ALA A 194 15.03 14.69 3.97
CA ALA A 194 14.66 15.93 4.67
C ALA A 194 14.30 17.11 3.72
N PRO A 195 15.04 17.39 2.62
CA PRO A 195 14.67 18.47 1.70
C PRO A 195 13.42 18.21 0.89
N LEU A 196 13.00 16.96 0.72
CA LEU A 196 11.79 16.56 -0.02
C LEU A 196 10.53 16.64 0.84
N ASN A 197 10.69 16.71 2.16
CA ASN A 197 9.58 16.69 3.13
C ASN A 197 9.19 18.11 3.60
N ARG A 198 9.53 19.12 2.83
CA ARG A 198 9.20 20.53 3.11
C ARG A 198 7.94 20.97 2.40
#